data_4edbea2c68f0caa6254a36156d3b8637
#
_entry.id   4edbea2c68f0caa6254a36156d3b8637
#
_cell.length_a   1.000
_cell.length_b   1.000
_cell.length_c   1.000
_cell.angle_alpha   90.00
_cell.angle_beta   90.00
_cell.angle_gamma   90.00
#
_symmetry.space_group_name_H-M   'P 1'
#
loop_
_entity.id
_entity.type
_entity.pdbx_description
1 polymer ?
#
loop_
_entity_poly.entity_id
_entity_poly.type
_entity_poly.pdbx_seq_one_letter_code
_entity_poly.pdbx_strand_id
1 'polypeptide(L)'
;MVRNRSHNIIVGFLLVGLFTSNLFAIPAFTESIVSSSADGVWGHHVEDVDGDGDLDIIRASLYDNTVAWYENTANGYTSHVITTSANGAIAVYAQDIDSDGDMDILSANYYESKIAWYENNGSESFTAHTISTSISYAYDVYAADIDQDGDMDVVGASYTSDQVVWFENNGSESFTSHTVTTAADGATSVYVEDVDSDGDMDILSASLNDDEIAWYENNGSQSFTMRTISTGANGANTVFAIDVDSDGDMDVLSSSSYDDKIAWYENNGSQSFTARTISTTADGAFDLYALDFDQDGDVDVLSSSTYDHEITLYENNGSQTFTAFVIGTGVSGTRSVYAGDMDNDGDNDIIATALNDDEVIVFTNETSGLATASFVANTITTGANGARDVYAVDLDSDGDMDMISGSSIDNTIAWYENNGSQSFTKITISTAATAVISVYAVDLDLDGDMDVLSASQNDDKIAWYENDGAADPSFTANTITTSADGASYLYAVDLDNDGDIDVISNAMYENKIYWFENNGASDPSFSTNTLASTTAAPGGIHAVDVDGDGDIDVLNTMGAADKIIWYENNGAADPSFTAN
;
A
#
# COMPACT_ATOMS: atom_id res chain seq x y z
N MET A 1 19.97 -22.45 -5.26
CA MET A 1 19.22 -22.61 -6.52
C MET A 1 18.51 -21.29 -6.75
N VAL A 2 18.99 -20.51 -7.66
CA VAL A 2 18.44 -19.16 -7.95
C VAL A 2 17.11 -19.35 -8.69
N ARG A 3 16.01 -18.86 -8.12
CA ARG A 3 14.72 -18.78 -8.80
C ARG A 3 14.62 -17.44 -9.52
N ASN A 4 14.75 -17.46 -10.83
CA ASN A 4 14.36 -16.36 -11.71
C ASN A 4 12.83 -16.22 -11.64
N ARG A 5 12.32 -15.11 -11.16
CA ARG A 5 10.93 -14.71 -11.33
C ARG A 5 10.80 -14.05 -12.72
N SER A 6 10.26 -14.77 -13.67
CA SER A 6 9.85 -14.19 -14.95
C SER A 6 8.38 -13.79 -14.85
N HIS A 7 8.10 -12.51 -15.05
CA HIS A 7 6.73 -11.98 -15.15
C HIS A 7 6.07 -12.54 -16.41
N ASN A 8 5.04 -13.33 -16.26
CA ASN A 8 4.18 -13.75 -17.37
C ASN A 8 3.00 -12.78 -17.46
N ILE A 9 3.04 -11.91 -18.47
CA ILE A 9 1.87 -11.12 -18.89
C ILE A 9 0.94 -12.08 -19.64
N ILE A 10 -0.22 -12.38 -19.06
CA ILE A 10 -1.29 -13.12 -19.74
C ILE A 10 -2.11 -12.12 -20.55
N VAL A 11 -1.97 -12.18 -21.87
CA VAL A 11 -2.83 -11.47 -22.82
C VAL A 11 -4.10 -12.31 -23.04
N GLY A 12 -5.19 -11.92 -22.40
CA GLY A 12 -6.51 -12.51 -22.65
C GLY A 12 -7.14 -11.97 -23.94
N PHE A 13 -7.55 -12.86 -24.85
CA PHE A 13 -8.33 -12.50 -26.03
C PHE A 13 -9.78 -12.19 -25.65
N LEU A 14 -10.24 -10.97 -25.93
CA LEU A 14 -11.61 -10.54 -25.74
C LEU A 14 -12.46 -10.90 -26.96
N LEU A 15 -13.51 -11.68 -26.74
CA LEU A 15 -14.56 -11.94 -27.75
C LEU A 15 -15.65 -10.86 -27.60
N VAL A 16 -15.86 -10.05 -28.64
CA VAL A 16 -16.82 -8.94 -28.61
C VAL A 16 -18.26 -9.46 -28.70
N GLY A 17 -18.98 -9.42 -27.59
CA GLY A 17 -20.44 -9.45 -27.55
C GLY A 17 -20.94 -8.10 -27.09
N LEU A 18 -21.74 -7.40 -27.90
CA LEU A 18 -22.39 -6.14 -27.53
C LEU A 18 -23.43 -6.40 -26.42
N PHE A 19 -23.04 -6.18 -25.19
CA PHE A 19 -23.94 -5.83 -24.11
C PHE A 19 -23.43 -4.53 -23.51
N THR A 20 -24.28 -3.51 -23.43
CA THR A 20 -24.02 -2.29 -22.65
C THR A 20 -24.09 -2.66 -21.17
N SER A 21 -23.01 -3.23 -20.65
CA SER A 21 -22.75 -3.32 -19.23
C SER A 21 -21.82 -2.15 -18.88
N ASN A 22 -22.12 -1.42 -17.85
CA ASN A 22 -21.18 -0.51 -17.23
C ASN A 22 -19.91 -1.33 -16.93
N LEU A 23 -18.82 -1.04 -17.63
CA LEU A 23 -17.52 -1.59 -17.25
C LEU A 23 -17.08 -0.76 -16.04
N PHE A 24 -17.13 -1.36 -14.87
CA PHE A 24 -16.47 -0.82 -13.71
C PHE A 24 -14.96 -0.81 -13.95
N ALA A 25 -14.32 0.31 -13.72
CA ALA A 25 -12.87 0.39 -13.79
C ALA A 25 -12.31 -0.29 -12.54
N ILE A 26 -11.37 -1.20 -12.72
CA ILE A 26 -10.59 -1.75 -11.59
C ILE A 26 -9.77 -0.58 -11.04
N PRO A 27 -9.86 -0.26 -9.72
CA PRO A 27 -9.00 0.74 -9.11
C PRO A 27 -7.52 0.47 -9.43
N ALA A 28 -6.76 1.50 -9.72
CA ALA A 28 -5.32 1.37 -9.90
C ALA A 28 -4.67 1.50 -8.53
N PHE A 29 -4.01 0.45 -8.07
CA PHE A 29 -3.31 0.45 -6.79
C PHE A 29 -1.80 0.52 -6.97
N THR A 30 -1.16 1.36 -6.15
CA THR A 30 0.30 1.39 -6.00
C THR A 30 0.67 0.70 -4.68
N GLU A 31 1.45 -0.38 -4.76
CA GLU A 31 1.92 -1.12 -3.59
C GLU A 31 3.13 -0.42 -2.96
N SER A 32 3.08 -0.16 -1.66
CA SER A 32 4.21 0.32 -0.88
C SER A 32 4.42 -0.54 0.37
N ILE A 33 5.66 -0.97 0.62
CA ILE A 33 6.02 -1.74 1.80
C ILE A 33 6.37 -0.76 2.93
N VAL A 34 5.52 -0.69 3.95
CA VAL A 34 5.74 0.13 5.16
C VAL A 34 6.85 -0.47 6.03
N SER A 35 6.93 -1.79 6.11
CA SER A 35 7.97 -2.51 6.85
C SER A 35 8.20 -3.90 6.29
N SER A 36 9.46 -4.33 6.27
CA SER A 36 9.90 -5.69 5.92
C SER A 36 10.81 -6.29 6.99
N SER A 37 10.75 -5.75 8.22
CA SER A 37 11.61 -6.16 9.33
C SER A 37 10.86 -6.65 10.58
N ALA A 38 9.55 -6.78 10.47
CA ALA A 38 8.67 -7.20 11.54
C ALA A 38 8.49 -8.73 11.50
N ASP A 39 9.18 -9.48 12.38
CA ASP A 39 9.18 -10.96 12.35
C ASP A 39 7.80 -11.53 12.73
N GLY A 40 7.08 -11.98 11.72
CA GLY A 40 5.77 -12.61 11.86
C GLY A 40 4.64 -11.65 12.17
N VAL A 41 4.43 -10.60 11.36
CA VAL A 41 3.28 -9.70 11.51
C VAL A 41 1.99 -10.50 11.34
N TRP A 42 1.13 -10.44 12.36
CA TRP A 42 -0.11 -11.19 12.38
C TRP A 42 -1.32 -10.27 12.20
N GLY A 43 -1.56 -9.37 13.16
CA GLY A 43 -2.66 -8.45 13.15
C GLY A 43 -2.21 -7.00 13.04
N HIS A 44 -3.08 -6.15 12.56
CA HIS A 44 -2.93 -4.71 12.58
C HIS A 44 -4.24 -4.01 12.94
N HIS A 45 -4.15 -2.75 13.29
CA HIS A 45 -5.26 -1.83 13.43
C HIS A 45 -4.84 -0.49 12.83
N VAL A 46 -5.79 0.32 12.41
CA VAL A 46 -5.52 1.63 11.80
C VAL A 46 -6.31 2.68 12.56
N GLU A 47 -5.62 3.70 13.08
CA GLU A 47 -6.20 4.80 13.83
C GLU A 47 -5.21 5.97 13.87
N ASP A 48 -5.69 7.20 14.06
CA ASP A 48 -4.86 8.39 14.30
C ASP A 48 -4.32 8.34 15.75
N VAL A 49 -3.10 7.81 15.92
CA VAL A 49 -2.51 7.52 17.24
C VAL A 49 -1.96 8.76 17.93
N ASP A 50 -1.45 9.75 17.16
CA ASP A 50 -0.84 10.96 17.69
C ASP A 50 -1.72 12.21 17.59
N GLY A 51 -2.91 12.10 17.00
CA GLY A 51 -3.90 13.16 16.89
C GLY A 51 -3.55 14.22 15.86
N ASP A 52 -2.73 13.91 14.86
CA ASP A 52 -2.33 14.85 13.81
C ASP A 52 -3.31 14.90 12.62
N GLY A 53 -4.22 13.94 12.54
CA GLY A 53 -5.29 13.84 11.56
C GLY A 53 -5.00 12.87 10.41
N ASP A 54 -3.81 12.27 10.37
CA ASP A 54 -3.43 11.24 9.41
C ASP A 54 -3.64 9.85 10.06
N LEU A 55 -4.10 8.87 9.28
CA LEU A 55 -4.29 7.51 9.81
C LEU A 55 -2.96 6.77 9.91
N ASP A 56 -2.68 6.23 11.09
CA ASP A 56 -1.50 5.44 11.41
C ASP A 56 -1.76 3.94 11.36
N ILE A 57 -0.71 3.14 11.29
CA ILE A 57 -0.81 1.68 11.29
C ILE A 57 -0.21 1.09 12.55
N ILE A 58 -1.02 0.45 13.41
CA ILE A 58 -0.56 -0.31 14.58
C ILE A 58 -0.39 -1.76 14.18
N ARG A 59 0.67 -2.44 14.62
CA ARG A 59 0.91 -3.85 14.32
C ARG A 59 1.19 -4.71 15.53
N ALA A 60 0.77 -5.96 15.47
CA ALA A 60 1.17 -7.05 16.35
C ALA A 60 2.08 -8.05 15.62
N SER A 61 3.20 -8.44 16.24
CA SER A 61 4.15 -9.40 15.67
C SER A 61 4.35 -10.60 16.58
N LEU A 62 4.03 -11.78 16.03
CA LEU A 62 3.98 -13.04 16.76
C LEU A 62 5.37 -13.52 17.23
N TYR A 63 6.41 -13.39 16.38
CA TYR A 63 7.70 -14.03 16.63
C TYR A 63 8.71 -13.09 17.27
N ASP A 64 8.70 -11.81 16.99
CA ASP A 64 9.56 -10.83 17.66
C ASP A 64 8.96 -10.25 18.94
N ASN A 65 7.69 -10.61 19.24
CA ASN A 65 6.98 -10.18 20.46
C ASN A 65 6.78 -8.67 20.55
N THR A 66 6.63 -8.02 19.41
CA THR A 66 6.57 -6.57 19.30
C THR A 66 5.15 -6.09 19.05
N VAL A 67 4.74 -5.04 19.77
CA VAL A 67 3.68 -4.12 19.37
C VAL A 67 4.36 -2.81 19.01
N ALA A 68 4.07 -2.31 17.82
CA ALA A 68 4.62 -1.08 17.28
C ALA A 68 3.58 -0.36 16.43
N TRP A 69 3.77 0.92 16.21
CA TRP A 69 2.98 1.68 15.26
C TRP A 69 3.87 2.40 14.26
N TYR A 70 3.31 2.73 13.12
CA TYR A 70 3.94 3.45 12.04
C TYR A 70 3.19 4.75 11.86
N GLU A 71 3.79 5.85 12.35
CA GLU A 71 3.32 7.20 12.16
C GLU A 71 3.32 7.51 10.66
N ASN A 72 2.15 7.88 10.15
CA ASN A 72 2.00 8.35 8.79
C ASN A 72 2.43 9.82 8.73
N THR A 73 3.36 10.15 7.89
CA THR A 73 3.89 11.51 7.76
C THR A 73 3.93 11.92 6.29
N ALA A 74 4.06 13.20 6.02
CA ALA A 74 4.21 13.71 4.65
C ALA A 74 5.40 13.09 3.86
N ASN A 75 6.35 12.43 4.55
CA ASN A 75 7.53 11.78 3.99
C ASN A 75 7.47 10.24 4.04
N GLY A 76 6.31 9.67 4.30
CA GLY A 76 6.09 8.23 4.47
C GLY A 76 6.04 7.82 5.95
N TYR A 77 6.22 6.54 6.24
CA TYR A 77 5.95 5.97 7.55
C TYR A 77 7.18 5.95 8.47
N THR A 78 7.02 6.47 9.71
CA THR A 78 8.03 6.40 10.76
C THR A 78 7.68 5.33 11.79
N SER A 79 8.60 4.42 12.12
CA SER A 79 8.33 3.30 13.03
C SER A 79 8.59 3.65 14.50
N HIS A 80 7.60 3.43 15.37
CA HIS A 80 7.66 3.61 16.81
C HIS A 80 7.38 2.28 17.53
N VAL A 81 8.28 1.85 18.40
CA VAL A 81 8.11 0.60 19.17
C VAL A 81 7.44 0.91 20.51
N ILE A 82 6.23 0.35 20.71
CA ILE A 82 5.51 0.44 21.97
C ILE A 82 6.11 -0.53 22.98
N THR A 83 6.27 -1.80 22.60
CA THR A 83 6.90 -2.83 23.43
C THR A 83 7.53 -3.95 22.61
N THR A 84 8.58 -4.57 23.15
CA THR A 84 9.20 -5.81 22.64
C THR A 84 8.96 -6.99 23.59
N SER A 85 7.96 -6.88 24.48
CA SER A 85 7.70 -7.86 25.53
C SER A 85 6.30 -8.44 25.48
N ALA A 86 5.55 -8.21 24.40
CA ALA A 86 4.24 -8.78 24.13
C ALA A 86 4.38 -10.19 23.54
N ASN A 87 4.67 -11.20 24.39
CA ASN A 87 5.04 -12.54 23.91
C ASN A 87 3.93 -13.20 23.11
N GLY A 88 4.17 -13.24 21.78
CA GLY A 88 3.20 -13.76 20.82
C GLY A 88 2.03 -12.80 20.56
N ALA A 89 2.30 -11.51 20.39
CA ALA A 89 1.25 -10.55 20.00
C ALA A 89 0.66 -10.95 18.64
N ILE A 90 -0.68 -11.08 18.58
CA ILE A 90 -1.39 -11.47 17.34
C ILE A 90 -2.54 -10.53 16.98
N ALA A 91 -3.13 -9.83 17.95
CA ALA A 91 -4.13 -8.81 17.69
C ALA A 91 -3.79 -7.54 18.44
N VAL A 92 -4.14 -6.40 17.85
CA VAL A 92 -4.06 -5.06 18.42
C VAL A 92 -5.32 -4.28 18.09
N TYR A 93 -5.70 -3.37 18.98
CA TYR A 93 -6.83 -2.46 18.80
C TYR A 93 -6.48 -1.12 19.44
N ALA A 94 -6.90 -0.01 18.84
CA ALA A 94 -6.69 1.33 19.38
C ALA A 94 -8.01 1.92 19.87
N GLN A 95 -7.98 2.49 21.07
CA GLN A 95 -9.12 3.17 21.70
C GLN A 95 -8.64 4.00 22.89
N ASP A 96 -9.23 5.16 23.13
CA ASP A 96 -9.06 5.94 24.36
C ASP A 96 -9.74 5.18 25.51
N ILE A 97 -8.96 4.43 26.30
CA ILE A 97 -9.46 3.51 27.34
C ILE A 97 -9.71 4.23 28.67
N ASP A 98 -8.94 5.28 28.96
CA ASP A 98 -9.05 6.03 30.21
C ASP A 98 -9.76 7.37 30.06
N SER A 99 -10.23 7.68 28.85
CA SER A 99 -10.97 8.89 28.51
C SER A 99 -10.17 10.19 28.75
N ASP A 100 -8.84 10.13 28.54
CA ASP A 100 -7.97 11.29 28.66
C ASP A 100 -7.80 12.06 27.33
N GLY A 101 -8.28 11.50 26.23
CA GLY A 101 -8.29 12.08 24.89
C GLY A 101 -7.16 11.61 24.00
N ASP A 102 -6.27 10.75 24.49
CA ASP A 102 -5.14 10.19 23.75
C ASP A 102 -5.44 8.72 23.35
N MET A 103 -5.09 8.31 22.13
CA MET A 103 -5.36 6.93 21.69
C MET A 103 -4.42 5.94 22.36
N ASP A 104 -4.99 4.98 23.08
CA ASP A 104 -4.31 3.87 23.72
C ASP A 104 -4.28 2.63 22.82
N ILE A 105 -3.42 1.68 23.15
CA ILE A 105 -3.30 0.44 22.38
C ILE A 105 -3.59 -0.77 23.25
N LEU A 106 -4.50 -1.63 22.82
CA LEU A 106 -4.74 -2.96 23.36
C LEU A 106 -3.94 -4.01 22.60
N SER A 107 -3.56 -5.12 23.26
CA SER A 107 -3.00 -6.28 22.58
C SER A 107 -3.47 -7.61 23.16
N ALA A 108 -3.73 -8.59 22.28
CA ALA A 108 -3.88 -9.99 22.64
C ALA A 108 -2.55 -10.73 22.44
N ASN A 109 -1.97 -11.24 23.53
CA ASN A 109 -0.67 -11.90 23.57
C ASN A 109 -0.87 -13.42 23.70
N TYR A 110 -0.83 -14.10 22.58
CA TYR A 110 -1.16 -15.52 22.45
C TYR A 110 -0.36 -16.44 23.36
N TYR A 111 0.98 -16.36 23.35
CA TYR A 111 1.83 -17.24 24.17
C TYR A 111 1.87 -16.84 25.65
N GLU A 112 1.58 -15.59 25.96
CA GLU A 112 1.50 -15.12 27.35
C GLU A 112 0.14 -15.37 27.99
N SER A 113 -0.88 -15.71 27.17
CA SER A 113 -2.26 -15.82 27.64
C SER A 113 -2.75 -14.54 28.30
N LYS A 114 -2.44 -13.41 27.70
CA LYS A 114 -2.58 -12.08 28.31
C LYS A 114 -3.29 -11.11 27.37
N ILE A 115 -4.16 -10.30 27.92
CA ILE A 115 -4.60 -9.04 27.33
C ILE A 115 -3.89 -7.92 28.06
N ALA A 116 -3.22 -7.06 27.31
CA ALA A 116 -2.50 -5.90 27.81
C ALA A 116 -3.07 -4.61 27.20
N TRP A 117 -2.91 -3.55 27.93
CA TRP A 117 -3.21 -2.19 27.54
C TRP A 117 -1.93 -1.35 27.68
N TYR A 118 -1.68 -0.49 26.72
CA TYR A 118 -0.57 0.46 26.70
C TYR A 118 -1.16 1.86 26.67
N GLU A 119 -1.21 2.50 27.85
CA GLU A 119 -1.68 3.85 28.09
C GLU A 119 -0.74 4.85 27.39
N ASN A 120 -1.27 5.63 26.45
CA ASN A 120 -0.61 6.78 25.85
C ASN A 120 -0.71 7.98 26.80
N ASN A 121 0.31 8.80 26.87
CA ASN A 121 0.32 9.99 27.74
C ASN A 121 0.22 11.30 26.97
N GLY A 122 -0.27 11.26 25.73
CA GLY A 122 -0.36 12.42 24.84
C GLY A 122 0.98 12.95 24.33
N SER A 123 2.03 12.16 24.45
CA SER A 123 3.35 12.47 23.93
C SER A 123 4.02 11.20 23.40
N GLU A 124 3.22 10.28 22.86
CA GLU A 124 3.64 9.01 22.24
C GLU A 124 4.49 8.12 23.17
N SER A 125 4.35 8.31 24.49
CA SER A 125 5.05 7.51 25.48
C SER A 125 4.09 6.57 26.18
N PHE A 126 4.21 5.29 25.92
CA PHE A 126 3.29 4.25 26.34
C PHE A 126 3.69 3.61 27.68
N THR A 127 2.72 3.47 28.58
CA THR A 127 2.84 2.75 29.86
C THR A 127 2.08 1.43 29.79
N ALA A 128 2.74 0.31 30.06
CA ALA A 128 2.12 -1.01 29.91
C ALA A 128 1.32 -1.41 31.17
N HIS A 129 0.05 -1.75 30.99
CA HIS A 129 -0.87 -2.29 31.99
C HIS A 129 -1.31 -3.71 31.61
N THR A 130 -1.76 -4.47 32.59
CA THR A 130 -2.27 -5.82 32.35
C THR A 130 -3.75 -5.86 32.72
N ILE A 131 -4.60 -6.12 31.72
CA ILE A 131 -6.03 -6.34 31.94
C ILE A 131 -6.26 -7.74 32.49
N SER A 132 -5.70 -8.77 31.84
CA SER A 132 -5.85 -10.17 32.26
C SER A 132 -4.64 -11.02 31.90
N THR A 133 -4.35 -12.04 32.74
CA THR A 133 -3.40 -13.14 32.47
C THR A 133 -4.08 -14.50 32.46
N SER A 134 -5.41 -14.52 32.35
CA SER A 134 -6.21 -15.76 32.43
C SER A 134 -6.95 -16.09 31.13
N ILE A 135 -6.69 -15.34 30.06
CA ILE A 135 -7.22 -15.61 28.70
C ILE A 135 -6.26 -16.58 28.00
N SER A 136 -6.54 -17.87 28.11
CA SER A 136 -5.66 -18.90 27.60
C SER A 136 -5.50 -18.84 26.07
N TYR A 137 -4.29 -18.53 25.59
CA TYR A 137 -4.03 -18.24 24.20
C TYR A 137 -4.97 -17.14 23.69
N ALA A 138 -4.83 -15.93 24.27
CA ALA A 138 -5.57 -14.74 23.86
C ALA A 138 -5.40 -14.54 22.35
N TYR A 139 -6.52 -14.53 21.60
CA TYR A 139 -6.46 -14.56 20.14
C TYR A 139 -6.90 -13.23 19.54
N ASP A 140 -7.94 -12.62 20.12
CA ASP A 140 -8.46 -11.35 19.65
C ASP A 140 -8.84 -10.44 20.82
N VAL A 141 -8.92 -9.13 20.57
CA VAL A 141 -9.28 -8.11 21.54
C VAL A 141 -10.02 -6.95 20.86
N TYR A 142 -11.08 -6.49 21.50
CA TYR A 142 -11.91 -5.37 21.05
C TYR A 142 -12.27 -4.46 22.23
N ALA A 143 -12.55 -3.18 21.98
CA ALA A 143 -13.01 -2.25 23.02
C ALA A 143 -14.33 -1.58 22.65
N ALA A 144 -15.25 -1.49 23.60
CA ALA A 144 -16.51 -0.75 23.49
C ALA A 144 -17.09 -0.52 24.87
N ASP A 145 -17.93 0.49 25.05
CA ASP A 145 -18.74 0.74 26.26
C ASP A 145 -19.96 -0.21 26.25
N ILE A 146 -19.80 -1.40 26.86
CA ILE A 146 -20.79 -2.49 26.78
C ILE A 146 -21.94 -2.28 27.76
N ASP A 147 -21.67 -1.66 28.90
CA ASP A 147 -22.70 -1.43 29.91
C ASP A 147 -23.24 0.02 29.94
N GLN A 148 -22.74 0.82 29.01
CA GLN A 148 -23.15 2.20 28.74
C GLN A 148 -22.98 3.13 29.97
N ASP A 149 -21.93 2.87 30.75
CA ASP A 149 -21.59 3.72 31.88
C ASP A 149 -20.64 4.87 31.51
N GLY A 150 -20.15 4.88 30.28
CA GLY A 150 -19.27 5.91 29.72
C GLY A 150 -17.80 5.56 29.74
N ASP A 151 -17.42 4.42 30.30
CA ASP A 151 -16.06 3.93 30.37
C ASP A 151 -15.84 2.82 29.33
N MET A 152 -14.72 2.83 28.60
CA MET A 152 -14.44 1.81 27.58
C MET A 152 -14.08 0.48 28.21
N ASP A 153 -14.87 -0.55 27.91
CA ASP A 153 -14.66 -1.94 28.29
C ASP A 153 -13.81 -2.69 27.28
N VAL A 154 -13.38 -3.90 27.63
CA VAL A 154 -12.57 -4.75 26.76
C VAL A 154 -13.20 -6.14 26.61
N VAL A 155 -13.30 -6.64 25.38
CA VAL A 155 -13.70 -8.02 25.08
C VAL A 155 -12.50 -8.80 24.56
N GLY A 156 -12.35 -10.05 25.00
CA GLY A 156 -11.27 -10.93 24.55
C GLY A 156 -11.74 -12.31 24.15
N ALA A 157 -11.15 -12.84 23.06
CA ALA A 157 -11.31 -14.21 22.61
C ALA A 157 -10.22 -15.12 23.18
N SER A 158 -10.60 -16.28 23.67
CA SER A 158 -9.68 -17.31 24.17
C SER A 158 -9.76 -18.57 23.34
N TYR A 159 -8.69 -18.85 22.60
CA TYR A 159 -8.63 -19.97 21.67
C TYR A 159 -8.70 -21.36 22.35
N THR A 160 -8.04 -21.56 23.49
CA THR A 160 -7.93 -22.90 24.12
C THR A 160 -8.80 -23.09 25.35
N SER A 161 -9.39 -22.04 25.92
CA SER A 161 -10.40 -22.17 26.97
C SER A 161 -11.82 -22.01 26.46
N ASP A 162 -11.98 -21.87 25.13
CA ASP A 162 -13.28 -21.81 24.45
C ASP A 162 -14.18 -20.70 25.00
N GLN A 163 -13.59 -19.54 25.30
CA GLN A 163 -14.26 -18.47 26.03
C GLN A 163 -14.25 -17.17 25.22
N VAL A 164 -15.36 -16.46 25.36
CA VAL A 164 -15.43 -15.02 25.18
C VAL A 164 -15.59 -14.39 26.57
N VAL A 165 -14.76 -13.40 26.88
CA VAL A 165 -14.71 -12.74 28.17
C VAL A 165 -14.81 -11.23 28.00
N TRP A 166 -15.68 -10.61 28.71
CA TRP A 166 -15.82 -9.17 28.87
C TRP A 166 -15.10 -8.72 30.13
N PHE A 167 -14.34 -7.65 30.05
CA PHE A 167 -13.65 -6.99 31.15
C PHE A 167 -14.26 -5.61 31.34
N GLU A 168 -15.18 -5.50 32.30
CA GLU A 168 -15.82 -4.26 32.72
C GLU A 168 -14.77 -3.30 33.31
N ASN A 169 -14.62 -2.11 32.70
CA ASN A 169 -13.87 -1.00 33.24
C ASN A 169 -14.75 -0.25 34.26
N ASN A 170 -14.19 0.26 35.33
CA ASN A 170 -14.91 0.99 36.35
C ASN A 170 -14.61 2.49 36.39
N GLY A 171 -14.08 3.04 35.29
CA GLY A 171 -13.66 4.43 35.17
C GLY A 171 -12.46 4.81 36.02
N SER A 172 -11.72 3.82 36.50
CA SER A 172 -10.48 4.01 37.26
C SER A 172 -9.45 2.95 36.87
N GLU A 173 -9.49 2.51 35.60
CA GLU A 173 -8.54 1.57 34.98
C GLU A 173 -8.47 0.21 35.70
N SER A 174 -9.55 -0.15 36.40
CA SER A 174 -9.64 -1.41 37.12
C SER A 174 -10.70 -2.30 36.48
N PHE A 175 -10.25 -3.37 35.87
CA PHE A 175 -11.06 -4.29 35.07
C PHE A 175 -11.60 -5.46 35.88
N THR A 176 -12.92 -5.72 35.75
CA THR A 176 -13.59 -6.87 36.34
C THR A 176 -13.98 -7.86 35.24
N SER A 177 -13.54 -9.11 35.34
CA SER A 177 -13.81 -10.10 34.28
C SER A 177 -15.17 -10.74 34.42
N HIS A 178 -15.94 -10.79 33.31
CA HIS A 178 -17.20 -11.47 33.17
C HIS A 178 -17.11 -12.47 32.01
N THR A 179 -17.45 -13.73 32.28
CA THR A 179 -17.47 -14.74 31.23
C THR A 179 -18.78 -14.62 30.46
N VAL A 180 -18.71 -14.28 29.16
CA VAL A 180 -19.85 -14.23 28.25
C VAL A 180 -20.26 -15.66 27.86
N THR A 181 -19.28 -16.47 27.45
CA THR A 181 -19.49 -17.89 27.11
C THR A 181 -18.29 -18.76 27.43
N THR A 182 -18.50 -20.06 27.57
CA THR A 182 -17.47 -21.11 27.62
C THR A 182 -17.69 -22.17 26.54
N ALA A 183 -18.41 -21.82 25.48
CA ALA A 183 -18.83 -22.75 24.43
C ALA A 183 -18.32 -22.34 23.05
N ALA A 184 -17.54 -21.26 22.93
CA ALA A 184 -16.93 -20.82 21.68
C ALA A 184 -15.64 -21.63 21.39
N ASP A 185 -15.79 -22.86 20.90
CA ASP A 185 -14.66 -23.82 20.74
C ASP A 185 -13.62 -23.27 19.72
N GLY A 186 -12.48 -22.83 20.28
CA GLY A 186 -11.45 -22.17 19.51
C GLY A 186 -11.85 -20.77 19.02
N ALA A 187 -12.32 -19.89 19.94
CA ALA A 187 -12.66 -18.52 19.60
C ALA A 187 -11.45 -17.77 18.97
N THR A 188 -11.67 -17.24 17.77
CA THR A 188 -10.64 -16.58 16.94
C THR A 188 -10.90 -15.10 16.70
N SER A 189 -12.14 -14.66 16.82
CA SER A 189 -12.51 -13.26 16.63
C SER A 189 -13.67 -12.87 17.52
N VAL A 190 -13.68 -11.62 17.95
CA VAL A 190 -14.79 -10.97 18.66
C VAL A 190 -15.05 -9.60 18.03
N TYR A 191 -16.31 -9.22 17.98
CA TYR A 191 -16.77 -7.93 17.50
C TYR A 191 -17.91 -7.44 18.39
N VAL A 192 -18.08 -6.14 18.56
CA VAL A 192 -19.14 -5.56 19.39
C VAL A 192 -19.97 -4.59 18.56
N GLU A 193 -21.29 -4.81 18.53
CA GLU A 193 -22.25 -3.98 17.82
C GLU A 193 -23.65 -4.19 18.40
N ASP A 194 -24.56 -3.21 18.30
CA ASP A 194 -25.98 -3.36 18.58
C ASP A 194 -26.69 -4.07 17.41
N VAL A 195 -26.67 -5.41 17.46
CA VAL A 195 -27.12 -6.26 16.33
C VAL A 195 -28.64 -6.25 16.13
N ASP A 196 -29.41 -6.03 17.20
CA ASP A 196 -30.88 -6.05 17.13
C ASP A 196 -31.53 -4.67 17.29
N SER A 197 -30.69 -3.62 17.32
CA SER A 197 -31.11 -2.23 17.40
C SER A 197 -31.97 -1.91 18.62
N ASP A 198 -31.71 -2.61 19.75
CA ASP A 198 -32.43 -2.36 21.02
C ASP A 198 -31.72 -1.31 21.90
N GLY A 199 -30.53 -0.89 21.49
CA GLY A 199 -29.69 0.14 22.12
C GLY A 199 -28.64 -0.42 23.05
N ASP A 200 -28.57 -1.73 23.26
CA ASP A 200 -27.58 -2.39 24.11
C ASP A 200 -26.48 -3.02 23.25
N MET A 201 -25.20 -2.84 23.61
CA MET A 201 -24.09 -3.41 22.84
C MET A 201 -24.03 -4.93 23.01
N ASP A 202 -24.08 -5.65 21.89
CA ASP A 202 -23.99 -7.10 21.80
C ASP A 202 -22.55 -7.54 21.48
N ILE A 203 -22.27 -8.83 21.63
CA ILE A 203 -20.98 -9.42 21.29
C ILE A 203 -21.18 -10.48 20.21
N LEU A 204 -20.36 -10.46 19.19
CA LEU A 204 -20.24 -11.48 18.14
C LEU A 204 -18.97 -12.30 18.34
N SER A 205 -18.98 -13.57 17.96
CA SER A 205 -17.76 -14.38 17.89
C SER A 205 -17.71 -15.31 16.69
N ALA A 206 -16.47 -15.53 16.19
CA ALA A 206 -16.15 -16.62 15.28
C ALA A 206 -15.37 -17.70 16.04
N SER A 207 -15.70 -18.97 15.82
CA SER A 207 -15.11 -20.12 16.50
C SER A 207 -14.61 -21.15 15.48
N LEU A 208 -13.30 -21.36 15.45
CA LEU A 208 -12.61 -22.14 14.43
C LEU A 208 -12.94 -23.63 14.46
N ASN A 209 -13.08 -24.22 15.67
CA ASN A 209 -13.11 -25.67 15.85
C ASN A 209 -14.54 -26.26 15.76
N ASP A 210 -15.55 -25.47 16.05
CA ASP A 210 -16.97 -25.90 15.96
C ASP A 210 -17.72 -25.28 14.78
N ASP A 211 -16.98 -24.52 13.93
CA ASP A 211 -17.52 -23.94 12.70
C ASP A 211 -18.65 -22.93 12.96
N GLU A 212 -18.65 -22.27 14.13
CA GLU A 212 -19.77 -21.45 14.60
C GLU A 212 -19.48 -19.95 14.45
N ILE A 213 -20.51 -19.24 13.97
CA ILE A 213 -20.66 -17.79 14.14
C ILE A 213 -21.80 -17.61 15.14
N ALA A 214 -21.52 -16.96 16.25
CA ALA A 214 -22.46 -16.74 17.35
C ALA A 214 -22.62 -15.27 17.68
N TRP A 215 -23.80 -14.93 18.11
CA TRP A 215 -24.18 -13.64 18.66
C TRP A 215 -24.61 -13.83 20.12
N TYR A 216 -24.12 -12.98 21.01
CA TYR A 216 -24.47 -12.94 22.41
C TYR A 216 -25.26 -11.68 22.66
N GLU A 217 -26.60 -11.80 22.58
CA GLU A 217 -27.57 -10.72 22.81
C GLU A 217 -27.46 -10.23 24.26
N ASN A 218 -27.13 -8.95 24.42
CA ASN A 218 -27.19 -8.25 25.70
C ASN A 218 -28.63 -7.82 25.99
N ASN A 219 -29.05 -7.82 27.22
CA ASN A 219 -30.42 -7.46 27.61
C ASN A 219 -30.48 -6.13 28.38
N GLY A 220 -29.46 -5.28 28.25
CA GLY A 220 -29.33 -4.02 28.96
C GLY A 220 -29.05 -4.16 30.46
N SER A 221 -28.73 -5.36 30.91
CA SER A 221 -28.32 -5.64 32.28
C SER A 221 -27.12 -6.58 32.32
N GLN A 222 -26.31 -6.52 31.27
CA GLN A 222 -25.07 -7.30 31.07
C GLN A 222 -25.29 -8.82 31.24
N SER A 223 -26.48 -9.29 30.85
CA SER A 223 -26.79 -10.72 30.80
C SER A 223 -26.93 -11.16 29.36
N PHE A 224 -25.96 -11.92 28.90
CA PHE A 224 -25.82 -12.33 27.51
C PHE A 224 -26.60 -13.62 27.23
N THR A 225 -27.34 -13.62 26.12
CA THR A 225 -28.04 -14.81 25.60
C THR A 225 -27.42 -15.23 24.28
N MET A 226 -26.81 -16.42 24.27
CA MET A 226 -26.18 -16.93 23.05
C MET A 226 -27.22 -17.29 21.99
N ARG A 227 -27.03 -16.82 20.76
CA ARG A 227 -27.78 -17.14 19.56
C ARG A 227 -26.80 -17.57 18.46
N THR A 228 -27.04 -18.75 17.90
CA THR A 228 -26.24 -19.25 16.79
C THR A 228 -26.72 -18.62 15.50
N ILE A 229 -25.82 -17.91 14.79
CA ILE A 229 -26.06 -17.38 13.44
C ILE A 229 -25.81 -18.48 12.42
N SER A 230 -24.68 -19.20 12.53
CA SER A 230 -24.31 -20.28 11.62
C SER A 230 -23.45 -21.34 12.33
N THR A 231 -23.63 -22.60 11.95
CA THR A 231 -22.72 -23.73 12.26
C THR A 231 -22.12 -24.32 10.97
N GLY A 232 -22.05 -23.53 9.93
CA GLY A 232 -21.57 -23.94 8.61
C GLY A 232 -20.43 -23.05 8.10
N ALA A 233 -19.78 -22.29 8.98
CA ALA A 233 -18.60 -21.49 8.68
C ALA A 233 -17.35 -22.34 8.98
N ASN A 234 -17.04 -23.30 8.10
CA ASN A 234 -16.02 -24.31 8.37
C ASN A 234 -14.63 -23.71 8.56
N GLY A 235 -14.15 -23.72 9.82
CA GLY A 235 -12.94 -23.02 10.23
C GLY A 235 -13.14 -21.50 10.25
N ALA A 236 -14.18 -21.01 10.94
CA ALA A 236 -14.46 -19.58 11.10
C ALA A 236 -13.25 -18.85 11.72
N ASN A 237 -12.81 -17.77 11.09
CA ASN A 237 -11.67 -16.97 11.55
C ASN A 237 -12.10 -15.58 12.02
N THR A 238 -12.88 -14.85 11.23
CA THR A 238 -13.28 -13.48 11.51
C THR A 238 -14.79 -13.33 11.45
N VAL A 239 -15.33 -12.48 12.31
CA VAL A 239 -16.72 -12.01 12.31
C VAL A 239 -16.73 -10.49 12.28
N PHE A 240 -17.65 -9.90 11.53
CA PHE A 240 -17.86 -8.47 11.39
C PHE A 240 -19.35 -8.15 11.24
N ALA A 241 -19.81 -7.00 11.73
CA ALA A 241 -21.20 -6.58 11.59
C ALA A 241 -21.30 -5.23 10.86
N ILE A 242 -22.19 -5.17 9.88
CA ILE A 242 -22.54 -3.97 9.12
C ILE A 242 -23.83 -4.22 8.35
N ASP A 243 -24.64 -3.20 8.10
CA ASP A 243 -25.82 -3.25 7.23
C ASP A 243 -25.39 -3.34 5.77
N VAL A 244 -25.32 -4.57 5.21
CA VAL A 244 -24.78 -4.85 3.85
C VAL A 244 -25.76 -4.44 2.75
N ASP A 245 -27.06 -4.53 3.00
CA ASP A 245 -28.08 -4.28 1.97
C ASP A 245 -28.88 -2.99 2.19
N SER A 246 -28.43 -2.19 3.17
CA SER A 246 -29.00 -0.87 3.50
C SER A 246 -30.50 -0.92 3.85
N ASP A 247 -30.94 -2.02 4.48
CA ASP A 247 -32.34 -2.16 4.92
C ASP A 247 -32.58 -1.67 6.35
N GLY A 248 -31.50 -1.31 7.07
CA GLY A 248 -31.49 -0.74 8.41
C GLY A 248 -31.29 -1.76 9.52
N ASP A 249 -31.14 -3.03 9.20
CA ASP A 249 -30.88 -4.12 10.13
C ASP A 249 -29.39 -4.54 10.05
N MET A 250 -28.71 -4.70 11.20
CA MET A 250 -27.31 -5.11 11.21
C MET A 250 -27.14 -6.55 10.75
N ASP A 251 -26.39 -6.74 9.66
CA ASP A 251 -26.00 -8.03 9.12
C ASP A 251 -24.68 -8.51 9.72
N VAL A 252 -24.33 -9.77 9.44
CA VAL A 252 -23.08 -10.36 9.91
C VAL A 252 -22.30 -10.94 8.73
N LEU A 253 -21.01 -10.67 8.68
CA LEU A 253 -20.05 -11.21 7.72
C LEU A 253 -19.11 -12.19 8.41
N SER A 254 -18.62 -13.20 7.70
CA SER A 254 -17.57 -14.09 8.19
C SER A 254 -16.61 -14.56 7.11
N SER A 255 -15.35 -14.77 7.52
CA SER A 255 -14.36 -15.54 6.77
C SER A 255 -14.25 -16.96 7.34
N SER A 256 -14.03 -17.96 6.47
CA SER A 256 -13.89 -19.36 6.87
C SER A 256 -12.78 -20.04 6.08
N SER A 257 -11.71 -20.50 6.77
CA SER A 257 -10.47 -20.92 6.13
C SER A 257 -10.45 -22.36 5.62
N TYR A 258 -11.35 -23.23 6.08
CA TYR A 258 -11.36 -24.64 5.66
C TYR A 258 -12.32 -24.92 4.50
N ASP A 259 -13.24 -24.03 4.22
CA ASP A 259 -14.14 -24.09 3.06
C ASP A 259 -13.96 -22.91 2.10
N ASP A 260 -12.89 -22.11 2.28
CA ASP A 260 -12.46 -21.04 1.37
C ASP A 260 -13.55 -19.99 1.13
N LYS A 261 -14.32 -19.69 2.18
CA LYS A 261 -15.57 -18.96 2.00
C LYS A 261 -15.56 -17.60 2.69
N ILE A 262 -16.09 -16.62 1.98
CA ILE A 262 -16.59 -15.36 2.52
C ILE A 262 -18.11 -15.43 2.48
N ALA A 263 -18.75 -15.26 3.63
CA ALA A 263 -20.19 -15.34 3.79
C ALA A 263 -20.79 -14.08 4.40
N TRP A 264 -22.00 -13.82 4.01
CA TRP A 264 -22.88 -12.81 4.58
C TRP A 264 -24.13 -13.49 5.15
N TYR A 265 -24.54 -13.09 6.33
CA TYR A 265 -25.74 -13.55 7.01
C TYR A 265 -26.70 -12.37 7.12
N GLU A 266 -27.64 -12.29 6.15
CA GLU A 266 -28.66 -11.24 6.07
C GLU A 266 -29.61 -11.36 7.27
N ASN A 267 -29.67 -10.31 8.07
CA ASN A 267 -30.67 -10.13 9.12
C ASN A 267 -31.98 -9.63 8.51
N ASN A 268 -33.09 -10.01 9.03
CA ASN A 268 -34.41 -9.62 8.53
C ASN A 268 -35.20 -8.72 9.50
N GLY A 269 -34.50 -8.05 10.41
CA GLY A 269 -35.07 -7.20 11.45
C GLY A 269 -35.89 -7.94 12.52
N SER A 270 -35.81 -9.26 12.53
CA SER A 270 -36.43 -10.10 13.54
C SER A 270 -35.44 -11.12 14.08
N GLN A 271 -34.15 -10.80 14.01
CA GLN A 271 -33.06 -11.62 14.51
C GLN A 271 -33.00 -13.02 13.88
N SER A 272 -33.39 -13.10 12.61
CA SER A 272 -33.33 -14.35 11.83
C SER A 272 -32.43 -14.15 10.63
N PHE A 273 -31.31 -14.83 10.66
CA PHE A 273 -30.23 -14.72 9.68
C PHE A 273 -30.40 -15.68 8.51
N THR A 274 -30.19 -15.17 7.29
CA THR A 274 -30.20 -15.97 6.05
C THR A 274 -28.77 -15.97 5.47
N ALA A 275 -28.13 -17.15 5.44
CA ALA A 275 -26.78 -17.29 4.91
C ALA A 275 -26.73 -17.08 3.39
N ARG A 276 -25.87 -16.18 2.96
CA ARG A 276 -25.53 -15.89 1.56
C ARG A 276 -24.03 -16.06 1.37
N THR A 277 -23.62 -16.48 0.19
CA THR A 277 -22.18 -16.68 -0.11
C THR A 277 -21.71 -15.58 -1.03
N ILE A 278 -20.68 -14.85 -0.61
CA ILE A 278 -19.97 -13.86 -1.43
C ILE A 278 -18.93 -14.58 -2.29
N SER A 279 -18.08 -15.43 -1.69
CA SER A 279 -17.05 -16.19 -2.38
C SER A 279 -16.87 -17.59 -1.81
N THR A 280 -16.40 -18.54 -2.64
CA THR A 280 -15.91 -19.87 -2.24
C THR A 280 -14.55 -20.16 -2.87
N THR A 281 -13.80 -19.12 -3.21
CA THR A 281 -12.51 -19.23 -3.89
C THR A 281 -11.39 -18.48 -3.16
N ALA A 282 -11.67 -17.97 -1.96
CA ALA A 282 -10.69 -17.32 -1.09
C ALA A 282 -9.88 -18.39 -0.32
N ASP A 283 -8.88 -19.02 -0.98
CA ASP A 283 -8.15 -20.20 -0.47
C ASP A 283 -7.49 -19.91 0.90
N GLY A 284 -8.09 -20.47 1.96
CA GLY A 284 -7.75 -20.16 3.34
C GLY A 284 -8.16 -18.75 3.76
N ALA A 285 -9.41 -18.34 3.49
CA ALA A 285 -9.97 -17.06 3.92
C ALA A 285 -9.69 -16.83 5.41
N PHE A 286 -9.00 -15.73 5.73
CA PHE A 286 -8.53 -15.51 7.09
C PHE A 286 -9.19 -14.30 7.75
N ASP A 287 -9.09 -13.14 7.13
CA ASP A 287 -9.66 -11.91 7.64
C ASP A 287 -10.57 -11.26 6.61
N LEU A 288 -11.46 -10.40 7.05
CA LEU A 288 -12.32 -9.59 6.22
C LEU A 288 -12.58 -8.23 6.87
N TYR A 289 -12.82 -7.25 6.01
CA TYR A 289 -13.29 -5.93 6.38
C TYR A 289 -14.37 -5.48 5.40
N ALA A 290 -15.30 -4.63 5.81
CA ALA A 290 -16.39 -4.19 4.95
C ALA A 290 -16.67 -2.69 5.14
N LEU A 291 -16.85 -2.00 4.00
CA LEU A 291 -17.18 -0.58 3.92
C LEU A 291 -17.69 -0.27 2.51
N ASP A 292 -18.27 0.90 2.30
CA ASP A 292 -18.49 1.48 0.97
C ASP A 292 -17.11 1.92 0.42
N PHE A 293 -16.44 1.02 -0.36
CA PHE A 293 -15.06 1.22 -0.78
C PHE A 293 -14.94 2.27 -1.89
N ASP A 294 -15.85 2.25 -2.86
CA ASP A 294 -15.83 3.14 -4.03
C ASP A 294 -16.80 4.33 -3.92
N GLN A 295 -17.42 4.49 -2.73
CA GLN A 295 -18.31 5.59 -2.37
C GLN A 295 -19.56 5.69 -3.26
N ASP A 296 -20.05 4.54 -3.75
CA ASP A 296 -21.29 4.46 -4.54
C ASP A 296 -22.54 4.29 -3.69
N GLY A 297 -22.39 4.09 -2.38
CA GLY A 297 -23.42 3.94 -1.38
C GLY A 297 -23.76 2.49 -1.02
N ASP A 298 -23.07 1.52 -1.60
CA ASP A 298 -23.24 0.10 -1.37
C ASP A 298 -22.04 -0.46 -0.59
N VAL A 299 -22.26 -1.35 0.37
CA VAL A 299 -21.17 -1.91 1.17
C VAL A 299 -20.43 -3.00 0.41
N ASP A 300 -19.11 -2.82 0.25
CA ASP A 300 -18.17 -3.77 -0.33
C ASP A 300 -17.47 -4.60 0.73
N VAL A 301 -16.86 -5.71 0.31
CA VAL A 301 -16.16 -6.62 1.21
C VAL A 301 -14.71 -6.83 0.73
N LEU A 302 -13.76 -6.66 1.63
CA LEU A 302 -12.36 -6.95 1.43
C LEU A 302 -11.98 -8.23 2.17
N SER A 303 -11.17 -9.10 1.57
CA SER A 303 -10.68 -10.29 2.26
C SER A 303 -9.20 -10.57 2.05
N SER A 304 -8.58 -11.19 3.06
CA SER A 304 -7.28 -11.82 2.96
C SER A 304 -7.39 -13.34 2.83
N SER A 305 -6.56 -13.94 1.98
CA SER A 305 -6.52 -15.39 1.75
C SER A 305 -5.11 -15.93 1.94
N THR A 306 -4.93 -16.78 2.95
CA THR A 306 -3.59 -17.19 3.42
C THR A 306 -2.86 -18.12 2.46
N TYR A 307 -3.57 -19.00 1.72
CA TYR A 307 -2.93 -20.08 0.94
C TYR A 307 -2.73 -19.72 -0.52
N ASP A 308 -3.59 -18.93 -1.13
CA ASP A 308 -3.38 -18.36 -2.47
C ASP A 308 -2.58 -17.05 -2.43
N HIS A 309 -2.40 -16.48 -1.23
CA HIS A 309 -1.62 -15.25 -1.03
C HIS A 309 -2.24 -14.04 -1.72
N GLU A 310 -3.55 -13.93 -1.67
CA GLU A 310 -4.31 -12.88 -2.34
C GLU A 310 -5.03 -11.96 -1.35
N ILE A 311 -5.16 -10.72 -1.78
CA ILE A 311 -6.06 -9.72 -1.20
C ILE A 311 -7.11 -9.44 -2.26
N THR A 312 -8.39 -9.63 -1.92
CA THR A 312 -9.48 -9.52 -2.88
C THR A 312 -10.56 -8.56 -2.37
N LEU A 313 -10.90 -7.58 -3.20
CA LEU A 313 -12.06 -6.71 -3.04
C LEU A 313 -13.25 -7.35 -3.77
N TYR A 314 -14.37 -7.46 -3.10
CA TYR A 314 -15.66 -7.88 -3.64
C TYR A 314 -16.57 -6.67 -3.69
N GLU A 315 -16.66 -6.03 -4.87
CA GLU A 315 -17.51 -4.88 -5.14
C GLU A 315 -18.97 -5.31 -5.22
N ASN A 316 -19.83 -4.68 -4.42
CA ASN A 316 -21.27 -4.82 -4.44
C ASN A 316 -21.87 -3.88 -5.48
N ASN A 317 -22.94 -4.28 -6.16
CA ASN A 317 -23.58 -3.47 -7.19
C ASN A 317 -24.95 -2.91 -6.76
N GLY A 318 -25.19 -2.78 -5.47
CA GLY A 318 -26.46 -2.34 -4.90
C GLY A 318 -27.63 -3.32 -5.05
N SER A 319 -27.35 -4.51 -5.52
CA SER A 319 -28.33 -5.60 -5.61
C SER A 319 -27.77 -6.88 -5.00
N GLN A 320 -26.84 -6.73 -4.07
CA GLN A 320 -26.15 -7.79 -3.34
C GLN A 320 -25.50 -8.83 -4.29
N THR A 321 -24.98 -8.34 -5.42
CA THR A 321 -24.20 -9.17 -6.35
C THR A 321 -22.77 -8.66 -6.34
N PHE A 322 -21.87 -9.48 -5.84
CA PHE A 322 -20.48 -9.14 -5.64
C PHE A 322 -19.62 -9.52 -6.84
N THR A 323 -18.73 -8.60 -7.25
CA THR A 323 -17.71 -8.81 -8.30
C THR A 323 -16.33 -8.81 -7.65
N ALA A 324 -15.57 -9.89 -7.83
CA ALA A 324 -14.25 -10.04 -7.20
C ALA A 324 -13.16 -9.36 -8.02
N PHE A 325 -12.34 -8.54 -7.35
CA PHE A 325 -11.13 -7.91 -7.89
C PHE A 325 -9.95 -8.28 -7.01
N VAL A 326 -8.95 -8.96 -7.59
CA VAL A 326 -7.71 -9.28 -6.89
C VAL A 326 -6.81 -8.06 -6.91
N ILE A 327 -6.56 -7.48 -5.74
CA ILE A 327 -5.77 -6.26 -5.55
C ILE A 327 -4.29 -6.59 -5.43
N GLY A 328 -3.94 -7.56 -4.57
CA GLY A 328 -2.57 -7.99 -4.34
C GLY A 328 -2.41 -9.50 -4.52
N THR A 329 -1.34 -9.92 -5.21
CA THR A 329 -0.97 -11.33 -5.35
C THR A 329 0.46 -11.55 -4.90
N GLY A 330 0.71 -12.69 -4.23
CA GLY A 330 2.05 -13.04 -3.76
C GLY A 330 2.44 -12.42 -2.42
N VAL A 331 1.48 -11.83 -1.71
CA VAL A 331 1.59 -11.37 -0.32
C VAL A 331 1.55 -12.61 0.58
N SER A 332 2.73 -13.15 0.91
CA SER A 332 2.81 -14.52 1.42
C SER A 332 2.30 -14.65 2.86
N GLY A 333 1.24 -15.46 3.01
CA GLY A 333 0.61 -15.69 4.31
C GLY A 333 -0.14 -14.47 4.82
N THR A 334 -0.94 -13.85 3.95
CA THR A 334 -1.84 -12.74 4.35
C THR A 334 -2.64 -13.09 5.59
N ARG A 335 -2.75 -12.14 6.52
CA ARG A 335 -3.42 -12.33 7.80
C ARG A 335 -4.54 -11.34 8.04
N SER A 336 -4.24 -10.07 7.97
CA SER A 336 -5.18 -9.02 8.32
C SER A 336 -5.32 -8.02 7.18
N VAL A 337 -6.52 -7.50 6.97
CA VAL A 337 -6.85 -6.47 5.97
C VAL A 337 -7.69 -5.37 6.59
N TYR A 338 -7.50 -4.16 6.11
CA TYR A 338 -8.27 -2.97 6.48
C TYR A 338 -8.38 -2.06 5.27
N ALA A 339 -9.35 -1.15 5.26
CA ALA A 339 -9.44 -0.11 4.25
C ALA A 339 -9.76 1.25 4.89
N GLY A 340 -9.09 2.30 4.40
CA GLY A 340 -9.26 3.69 4.84
C GLY A 340 -8.40 4.61 4.00
N ASP A 341 -8.70 5.91 4.02
CA ASP A 341 -7.95 6.95 3.29
C ASP A 341 -6.62 7.23 4.01
N MET A 342 -5.53 6.59 3.53
CA MET A 342 -4.20 6.68 4.16
C MET A 342 -3.38 7.87 3.70
N ASP A 343 -3.71 8.48 2.56
CA ASP A 343 -2.96 9.61 2.01
C ASP A 343 -3.79 10.90 1.93
N ASN A 344 -5.00 10.88 2.51
CA ASN A 344 -5.94 12.01 2.58
C ASN A 344 -6.35 12.57 1.22
N ASP A 345 -6.40 11.72 0.19
CA ASP A 345 -6.85 12.11 -1.15
C ASP A 345 -8.37 11.93 -1.35
N GLY A 346 -9.03 11.28 -0.41
CA GLY A 346 -10.47 11.05 -0.36
C GLY A 346 -10.91 9.69 -0.87
N ASP A 347 -9.99 8.85 -1.33
CA ASP A 347 -10.25 7.48 -1.77
C ASP A 347 -9.78 6.48 -0.71
N ASN A 348 -10.47 5.35 -0.57
CA ASN A 348 -10.04 4.32 0.37
C ASN A 348 -8.86 3.53 -0.18
N ASP A 349 -7.80 3.43 0.61
CA ASP A 349 -6.63 2.58 0.41
C ASP A 349 -6.81 1.24 1.12
N ILE A 350 -5.94 0.27 0.82
CA ILE A 350 -5.98 -1.04 1.46
C ILE A 350 -4.68 -1.29 2.22
N ILE A 351 -4.79 -1.69 3.48
CA ILE A 351 -3.67 -2.09 4.33
C ILE A 351 -3.73 -3.60 4.53
N ALA A 352 -2.58 -4.27 4.44
CA ALA A 352 -2.50 -5.71 4.65
C ALA A 352 -1.23 -6.12 5.38
N THR A 353 -1.32 -7.26 6.09
CA THR A 353 -0.15 -7.89 6.71
C THR A 353 0.21 -9.20 6.03
N ALA A 354 1.51 -9.49 5.95
CA ALA A 354 2.09 -10.68 5.35
C ALA A 354 2.96 -11.42 6.37
N LEU A 355 2.44 -12.47 7.00
CA LEU A 355 3.12 -13.22 8.06
C LEU A 355 4.45 -13.83 7.62
N ASN A 356 4.50 -14.39 6.41
CA ASN A 356 5.67 -15.12 5.92
C ASN A 356 6.71 -14.24 5.22
N ASP A 357 6.31 -13.03 4.80
CA ASP A 357 7.19 -12.05 4.17
C ASP A 357 7.67 -11.01 5.18
N ASP A 358 7.12 -11.03 6.42
CA ASP A 358 7.43 -10.08 7.50
C ASP A 358 7.08 -8.62 7.14
N GLU A 359 6.00 -8.42 6.35
CA GLU A 359 5.66 -7.14 5.73
C GLU A 359 4.34 -6.57 6.24
N VAL A 360 4.30 -5.24 6.38
CA VAL A 360 3.09 -4.41 6.38
C VAL A 360 3.07 -3.66 5.06
N ILE A 361 1.95 -3.72 4.34
CA ILE A 361 1.83 -3.23 2.97
C ILE A 361 0.62 -2.29 2.88
N VAL A 362 0.80 -1.15 2.23
CA VAL A 362 -0.29 -0.27 1.81
C VAL A 362 -0.43 -0.36 0.29
N PHE A 363 -1.64 -0.55 -0.17
CA PHE A 363 -2.03 -0.45 -1.56
C PHE A 363 -2.79 0.85 -1.73
N THR A 364 -2.09 1.91 -2.14
CA THR A 364 -2.69 3.21 -2.37
C THR A 364 -3.59 3.17 -3.60
N ASN A 365 -4.83 3.61 -3.42
CA ASN A 365 -5.81 3.73 -4.49
C ASN A 365 -5.61 5.07 -5.20
N GLU A 366 -5.27 5.04 -6.47
CA GLU A 366 -4.98 6.22 -7.28
C GLU A 366 -6.24 6.80 -7.98
N THR A 367 -7.42 6.29 -7.62
CA THR A 367 -8.67 6.76 -8.19
C THR A 367 -9.24 7.92 -7.37
N SER A 368 -8.88 9.15 -7.70
CA SER A 368 -9.50 10.33 -7.08
C SER A 368 -11.01 10.33 -7.30
N GLY A 369 -11.77 10.25 -6.19
CA GLY A 369 -13.23 10.18 -6.18
C GLY A 369 -13.92 11.25 -7.04
N LEU A 370 -14.19 10.94 -8.29
CA LEU A 370 -15.24 11.45 -9.18
C LEU A 370 -15.22 10.65 -10.49
N ALA A 371 -16.21 9.76 -10.66
CA ALA A 371 -16.59 9.11 -11.91
C ALA A 371 -15.48 8.33 -12.63
N THR A 372 -15.47 7.01 -12.42
CA THR A 372 -14.90 5.98 -13.32
C THR A 372 -13.78 6.49 -14.22
N ALA A 373 -12.56 6.55 -13.73
CA ALA A 373 -11.40 6.69 -14.59
C ALA A 373 -11.25 5.41 -15.43
N SER A 374 -11.93 5.39 -16.56
CA SER A 374 -11.77 4.34 -17.56
C SER A 374 -10.45 4.58 -18.27
N PHE A 375 -9.41 3.85 -17.93
CA PHE A 375 -8.18 3.83 -18.72
C PHE A 375 -8.42 3.08 -20.02
N VAL A 376 -8.58 3.83 -21.11
CA VAL A 376 -8.58 3.26 -22.46
C VAL A 376 -7.12 3.17 -22.91
N ALA A 377 -6.62 1.95 -23.14
CA ALA A 377 -5.30 1.79 -23.71
C ALA A 377 -5.27 2.33 -25.14
N ASN A 378 -4.65 3.49 -25.33
CA ASN A 378 -4.42 4.09 -26.64
C ASN A 378 -3.00 3.74 -27.09
N THR A 379 -2.91 3.09 -28.27
CA THR A 379 -1.63 2.80 -28.86
C THR A 379 -1.10 4.03 -29.60
N ILE A 380 -0.05 4.65 -29.09
CA ILE A 380 0.61 5.80 -29.72
C ILE A 380 1.34 5.35 -30.99
N THR A 381 2.07 4.23 -30.91
CA THR A 381 2.80 3.66 -32.05
C THR A 381 3.01 2.15 -31.93
N THR A 382 3.08 1.46 -33.06
CA THR A 382 3.59 0.08 -33.14
C THR A 382 4.96 0.02 -33.82
N GLY A 383 5.58 1.18 -34.08
CA GLY A 383 6.82 1.32 -34.84
C GLY A 383 8.05 1.67 -33.99
N ALA A 384 7.99 1.56 -32.66
CA ALA A 384 9.13 1.74 -31.75
C ALA A 384 9.76 0.35 -31.46
N ASN A 385 10.69 -0.09 -32.30
CA ASN A 385 11.25 -1.42 -32.17
C ASN A 385 12.29 -1.50 -31.05
N GLY A 386 11.92 -2.22 -29.98
CA GLY A 386 12.72 -2.29 -28.75
C GLY A 386 12.68 -1.00 -27.95
N ALA A 387 11.51 -0.37 -27.82
CA ALA A 387 11.30 0.76 -26.92
C ALA A 387 11.79 0.43 -25.51
N ARG A 388 12.56 1.32 -24.93
CA ARG A 388 13.20 1.17 -23.63
C ARG A 388 12.73 2.21 -22.63
N ASP A 389 12.55 3.42 -23.13
CA ASP A 389 12.22 4.55 -22.30
C ASP A 389 11.22 5.47 -23.00
N VAL A 390 10.40 6.14 -22.22
CA VAL A 390 9.41 7.12 -22.68
C VAL A 390 9.32 8.25 -21.65
N TYR A 391 9.24 9.48 -22.14
CA TYR A 391 9.08 10.66 -21.29
C TYR A 391 7.99 11.55 -21.88
N ALA A 392 7.14 12.11 -21.01
CA ALA A 392 6.06 13.02 -21.40
C ALA A 392 6.50 14.46 -21.16
N VAL A 393 6.29 15.33 -22.14
CA VAL A 393 6.68 16.74 -22.12
C VAL A 393 5.90 17.49 -23.19
N ASP A 394 5.55 18.76 -22.96
CA ASP A 394 5.11 19.71 -23.98
C ASP A 394 6.38 20.21 -24.71
N LEU A 395 6.70 19.60 -25.87
CA LEU A 395 7.98 19.80 -26.54
C LEU A 395 8.00 20.99 -27.52
N ASP A 396 6.83 21.36 -28.03
CA ASP A 396 6.64 22.49 -28.94
C ASP A 396 5.93 23.68 -28.32
N SER A 397 5.66 23.59 -27.01
CA SER A 397 5.03 24.65 -26.21
C SER A 397 3.65 25.08 -26.71
N ASP A 398 2.89 24.12 -27.29
CA ASP A 398 1.52 24.36 -27.78
C ASP A 398 0.45 24.14 -26.68
N GLY A 399 0.84 23.63 -25.52
CA GLY A 399 0.00 23.38 -24.34
C GLY A 399 -0.51 21.94 -24.26
N ASP A 400 -0.21 21.07 -25.21
CA ASP A 400 -0.58 19.67 -25.24
C ASP A 400 0.61 18.79 -24.88
N MET A 401 0.43 17.82 -23.98
CA MET A 401 1.53 16.93 -23.59
C MET A 401 1.88 15.96 -24.71
N ASP A 402 3.11 16.01 -25.15
CA ASP A 402 3.75 15.13 -26.12
C ASP A 402 4.45 13.94 -25.45
N MET A 403 5.05 13.07 -26.27
CA MET A 403 5.91 12.01 -25.79
C MET A 403 7.20 11.91 -26.58
N ILE A 404 8.29 11.64 -25.92
CA ILE A 404 9.55 11.22 -26.53
C ILE A 404 9.83 9.75 -26.20
N SER A 405 10.45 9.01 -27.09
CA SER A 405 10.85 7.63 -26.84
C SER A 405 12.26 7.32 -27.32
N GLY A 406 12.93 6.44 -26.57
CA GLY A 406 14.18 5.81 -26.94
C GLY A 406 13.98 4.34 -27.31
N SER A 407 14.46 3.92 -28.49
CA SER A 407 14.31 2.55 -29.01
C SER A 407 15.66 1.89 -29.27
N SER A 408 15.93 0.76 -28.60
CA SER A 408 17.26 0.13 -28.58
C SER A 408 17.57 -0.76 -29.79
N ILE A 409 16.54 -1.29 -30.49
CA ILE A 409 16.75 -2.20 -31.64
C ILE A 409 16.80 -1.43 -32.94
N ASP A 410 15.96 -0.44 -33.15
CA ASP A 410 15.98 0.38 -34.37
C ASP A 410 16.81 1.66 -34.23
N ASN A 411 17.41 1.88 -33.03
CA ASN A 411 18.31 3.00 -32.75
C ASN A 411 17.65 4.38 -32.94
N THR A 412 16.37 4.48 -32.63
CA THR A 412 15.57 5.67 -32.89
C THR A 412 15.29 6.43 -31.60
N ILE A 413 15.49 7.73 -31.66
CA ILE A 413 14.90 8.69 -30.75
C ILE A 413 13.77 9.37 -31.51
N ALA A 414 12.56 9.30 -30.99
CA ALA A 414 11.38 9.83 -31.65
C ALA A 414 10.57 10.71 -30.70
N TRP A 415 10.01 11.75 -31.26
CA TRP A 415 8.98 12.58 -30.68
C TRP A 415 7.62 12.19 -31.29
N TYR A 416 6.60 12.17 -30.47
CA TYR A 416 5.21 11.94 -30.85
C TYR A 416 4.42 13.17 -30.46
N GLU A 417 4.26 14.09 -31.41
CA GLU A 417 3.50 15.32 -31.30
C GLU A 417 2.02 14.99 -31.09
N ASN A 418 1.46 15.50 -30.00
CA ASN A 418 0.03 15.45 -29.70
C ASN A 418 -0.67 16.66 -30.33
N ASN A 419 -1.82 16.46 -30.91
CA ASN A 419 -2.59 17.55 -31.55
C ASN A 419 -3.75 18.08 -30.69
N GLY A 420 -3.69 17.88 -29.38
CA GLY A 420 -4.75 18.27 -28.43
C GLY A 420 -6.02 17.40 -28.49
N SER A 421 -6.04 16.40 -29.33
CA SER A 421 -7.14 15.43 -29.45
C SER A 421 -6.68 13.99 -29.28
N GLN A 422 -5.55 13.80 -28.59
CA GLN A 422 -4.92 12.49 -28.32
C GLN A 422 -4.55 11.72 -29.62
N SER A 423 -4.25 12.44 -30.68
CA SER A 423 -3.76 11.87 -31.94
C SER A 423 -2.31 12.26 -32.12
N PHE A 424 -1.43 11.26 -32.14
CA PHE A 424 0.01 11.42 -32.11
C PHE A 424 0.63 11.27 -33.51
N THR A 425 1.51 12.23 -33.87
CA THR A 425 2.30 12.22 -35.09
C THR A 425 3.73 11.90 -34.77
N LYS A 426 4.28 10.77 -35.30
CA LYS A 426 5.68 10.40 -35.06
C LYS A 426 6.63 11.27 -35.89
N ILE A 427 7.54 11.94 -35.21
CA ILE A 427 8.67 12.71 -35.75
C ILE A 427 9.96 12.05 -35.26
N THR A 428 10.92 11.84 -36.16
CA THR A 428 12.20 11.22 -35.78
C THR A 428 13.22 12.30 -35.46
N ILE A 429 13.68 12.34 -34.21
CA ILE A 429 14.75 13.25 -33.75
C ILE A 429 16.10 12.73 -34.23
N SER A 430 16.40 11.44 -34.01
CA SER A 430 17.68 10.84 -34.41
C SER A 430 17.58 9.34 -34.66
N THR A 431 18.42 8.85 -35.59
CA THR A 431 18.69 7.40 -35.80
C THR A 431 20.18 7.07 -35.64
N ALA A 432 20.94 8.00 -35.07
CA ALA A 432 22.41 7.89 -34.96
C ALA A 432 22.88 7.43 -33.57
N ALA A 433 21.95 7.18 -32.63
CA ALA A 433 22.24 6.72 -31.27
C ALA A 433 22.05 5.20 -31.21
N THR A 434 23.12 4.44 -30.92
CA THR A 434 23.07 2.96 -31.02
C THR A 434 22.66 2.30 -29.72
N ALA A 435 21.52 1.59 -29.73
CA ALA A 435 20.89 1.00 -28.55
C ALA A 435 20.55 2.06 -27.49
N VAL A 436 19.59 2.92 -27.81
CA VAL A 436 19.07 3.93 -26.88
C VAL A 436 18.41 3.25 -25.70
N ILE A 437 18.83 3.58 -24.49
CA ILE A 437 18.33 3.02 -23.24
C ILE A 437 17.47 4.04 -22.47
N SER A 438 17.86 5.31 -22.47
CA SER A 438 17.16 6.37 -21.75
C SER A 438 17.03 7.63 -22.59
N VAL A 439 15.90 8.34 -22.40
CA VAL A 439 15.61 9.67 -22.94
C VAL A 439 15.05 10.57 -21.84
N TYR A 440 15.34 11.86 -21.90
CA TYR A 440 14.86 12.84 -20.94
C TYR A 440 14.63 14.17 -21.66
N ALA A 441 13.78 15.03 -21.15
CA ALA A 441 13.60 16.38 -21.70
C ALA A 441 13.75 17.43 -20.61
N VAL A 442 14.48 18.50 -20.95
CA VAL A 442 14.76 19.65 -20.09
C VAL A 442 15.23 20.82 -20.96
N ASP A 443 14.96 22.04 -20.56
CA ASP A 443 15.60 23.24 -21.13
C ASP A 443 17.06 23.29 -20.65
N LEU A 444 17.98 22.73 -21.47
CA LEU A 444 19.36 22.46 -21.05
C LEU A 444 20.27 23.69 -21.18
N ASP A 445 19.96 24.57 -22.13
CA ASP A 445 20.73 25.79 -22.37
C ASP A 445 20.04 27.08 -21.90
N LEU A 446 18.86 26.89 -21.23
CA LEU A 446 18.06 27.95 -20.62
C LEU A 446 17.59 29.00 -21.63
N ASP A 447 17.28 28.56 -22.86
CA ASP A 447 16.74 29.44 -23.91
C ASP A 447 15.21 29.48 -23.93
N GLY A 448 14.55 28.64 -23.13
CA GLY A 448 13.10 28.57 -22.92
C GLY A 448 12.41 27.42 -23.65
N ASP A 449 13.15 26.66 -24.44
CA ASP A 449 12.63 25.54 -25.24
C ASP A 449 13.10 24.18 -24.65
N MET A 450 12.23 23.18 -24.66
CA MET A 450 12.59 21.86 -24.12
C MET A 450 13.49 21.09 -25.07
N ASP A 451 14.71 20.76 -24.64
CA ASP A 451 15.65 19.92 -25.35
C ASP A 451 15.46 18.44 -25.03
N VAL A 452 16.05 17.57 -25.83
CA VAL A 452 16.01 16.12 -25.62
C VAL A 452 17.41 15.56 -25.31
N LEU A 453 17.53 14.82 -24.22
CA LEU A 453 18.72 14.08 -23.82
C LEU A 453 18.59 12.60 -24.17
N SER A 454 19.71 11.92 -24.47
CA SER A 454 19.75 10.48 -24.65
C SER A 454 21.00 9.83 -24.10
N ALA A 455 20.82 8.60 -23.55
CA ALA A 455 21.90 7.66 -23.27
C ALA A 455 21.82 6.47 -24.22
N SER A 456 22.89 6.17 -24.93
CA SER A 456 22.98 5.05 -25.86
C SER A 456 24.12 4.12 -25.54
N GLN A 457 23.78 2.84 -25.32
CA GLN A 457 24.62 1.85 -24.64
C GLN A 457 25.77 1.33 -25.52
N ASN A 458 25.51 1.12 -26.84
CA ASN A 458 26.46 0.43 -27.69
C ASN A 458 27.47 1.36 -28.40
N ASP A 459 27.27 2.65 -28.34
CA ASP A 459 28.21 3.67 -28.81
C ASP A 459 28.75 4.56 -27.67
N ASP A 460 28.48 4.15 -26.41
CA ASP A 460 29.03 4.78 -25.20
C ASP A 460 28.75 6.28 -25.10
N LYS A 461 27.58 6.67 -25.65
CA LYS A 461 27.31 8.07 -25.94
C LYS A 461 26.20 8.63 -25.06
N ILE A 462 26.47 9.82 -24.50
CA ILE A 462 25.48 10.76 -24.00
C ILE A 462 25.41 11.92 -24.98
N ALA A 463 24.20 12.27 -25.40
CA ALA A 463 23.96 13.36 -26.34
C ALA A 463 22.74 14.17 -25.94
N TRP A 464 22.71 15.41 -26.38
CA TRP A 464 21.52 16.24 -26.34
C TRP A 464 21.16 16.73 -27.74
N TYR A 465 19.90 17.04 -27.92
CA TYR A 465 19.31 17.47 -29.18
C TYR A 465 18.62 18.79 -28.90
N GLU A 466 19.31 19.88 -29.28
CA GLU A 466 18.89 21.25 -29.10
C GLU A 466 17.64 21.51 -29.94
N ASN A 467 16.58 21.96 -29.30
CA ASN A 467 15.34 22.43 -29.90
C ASN A 467 15.54 23.86 -30.44
N ASP A 468 14.99 24.20 -31.58
CA ASP A 468 15.13 25.55 -32.18
C ASP A 468 13.97 26.50 -31.82
N GLY A 469 13.08 26.09 -30.91
CA GLY A 469 11.95 26.88 -30.42
C GLY A 469 10.91 27.25 -31.45
N ALA A 470 10.90 26.59 -32.59
CA ALA A 470 9.86 26.79 -33.59
C ALA A 470 8.59 25.99 -33.23
N ALA A 471 7.40 26.47 -33.61
CA ALA A 471 6.14 25.73 -33.45
C ALA A 471 6.09 24.37 -34.18
N ASP A 472 7.10 24.05 -34.99
CA ASP A 472 7.35 22.74 -35.64
C ASP A 472 8.88 22.54 -35.51
N PRO A 473 9.33 22.08 -34.30
CA PRO A 473 10.73 22.15 -33.92
C PRO A 473 11.64 21.26 -34.72
N SER A 474 12.87 21.76 -34.98
CA SER A 474 13.96 20.97 -35.53
C SER A 474 15.08 20.81 -34.49
N PHE A 475 15.69 19.65 -34.49
CA PHE A 475 16.67 19.29 -33.45
C PHE A 475 18.10 19.25 -33.99
N THR A 476 19.00 19.95 -33.31
CA THR A 476 20.45 19.90 -33.58
C THR A 476 21.14 18.95 -32.62
N ALA A 477 21.80 17.91 -33.15
CA ALA A 477 22.44 16.88 -32.32
C ALA A 477 23.80 17.33 -31.80
N ASN A 478 23.97 17.42 -30.50
CA ASN A 478 25.18 17.75 -29.79
C ASN A 478 25.65 16.55 -28.94
N THR A 479 26.96 16.35 -28.84
CA THR A 479 27.54 15.23 -28.09
C THR A 479 28.14 15.71 -26.78
N ILE A 480 27.66 15.21 -25.65
CA ILE A 480 28.22 15.44 -24.33
C ILE A 480 29.48 14.58 -24.16
N THR A 481 29.35 13.26 -24.40
CA THR A 481 30.50 12.34 -24.36
C THR A 481 30.29 11.11 -25.25
N THR A 482 31.36 10.44 -25.63
CA THR A 482 31.42 9.11 -26.27
C THR A 482 32.30 8.15 -25.48
N SER A 483 32.42 8.38 -24.18
CA SER A 483 33.36 7.64 -23.31
C SER A 483 32.66 7.10 -22.06
N ALA A 484 31.32 7.10 -22.01
CA ALA A 484 30.53 6.47 -20.94
C ALA A 484 30.26 5.01 -21.30
N ASP A 485 31.21 4.09 -21.08
CA ASP A 485 31.14 2.68 -21.52
C ASP A 485 29.88 1.99 -20.99
N GLY A 486 28.96 1.69 -21.91
CA GLY A 486 27.63 1.18 -21.59
C GLY A 486 26.69 2.23 -20.99
N ALA A 487 26.67 3.46 -21.55
CA ALA A 487 25.73 4.51 -21.15
C ALA A 487 24.31 3.98 -21.05
N SER A 488 23.66 4.20 -19.92
CA SER A 488 22.35 3.62 -19.65
C SER A 488 21.33 4.65 -19.19
N TYR A 489 21.05 4.77 -17.92
CA TYR A 489 20.08 5.74 -17.43
C TYR A 489 20.74 7.13 -17.26
N LEU A 490 19.98 8.18 -17.55
CA LEU A 490 20.39 9.57 -17.35
C LEU A 490 19.31 10.37 -16.62
N TYR A 491 19.73 11.46 -15.99
CA TYR A 491 18.88 12.45 -15.35
C TYR A 491 19.52 13.83 -15.51
N ALA A 492 18.73 14.90 -15.52
CA ALA A 492 19.24 16.26 -15.65
C ALA A 492 18.70 17.15 -14.52
N VAL A 493 19.60 17.89 -13.87
CA VAL A 493 19.29 18.76 -12.74
C VAL A 493 20.48 19.71 -12.49
N ASP A 494 20.24 20.88 -11.93
CA ASP A 494 21.31 21.75 -11.38
C ASP A 494 21.87 21.07 -10.12
N LEU A 495 23.02 20.37 -10.27
CA LEU A 495 23.56 19.50 -9.22
C LEU A 495 24.47 20.24 -8.24
N ASP A 496 25.09 21.37 -8.67
CA ASP A 496 26.01 22.16 -7.85
C ASP A 496 25.47 23.55 -7.47
N ASN A 497 24.16 23.77 -7.75
CA ASN A 497 23.47 25.02 -7.45
C ASN A 497 24.10 26.27 -8.10
N ASP A 498 24.69 26.13 -9.29
CA ASP A 498 25.24 27.25 -10.03
C ASP A 498 24.24 27.91 -11.00
N GLY A 499 23.08 27.32 -11.17
CA GLY A 499 21.95 27.79 -11.98
C GLY A 499 21.89 27.17 -13.36
N ASP A 500 22.82 26.31 -13.72
CA ASP A 500 22.88 25.62 -15.02
C ASP A 500 22.47 24.15 -14.88
N ILE A 501 21.76 23.62 -15.85
CA ILE A 501 21.31 22.23 -15.77
C ILE A 501 22.43 21.27 -16.17
N ASP A 502 22.84 20.42 -15.24
CA ASP A 502 23.82 19.36 -15.40
C ASP A 502 23.19 18.04 -15.88
N VAL A 503 24.04 17.10 -16.31
CA VAL A 503 23.62 15.76 -16.68
C VAL A 503 24.35 14.71 -15.85
N ILE A 504 23.61 13.82 -15.19
CA ILE A 504 24.16 12.63 -14.55
C ILE A 504 23.81 11.38 -15.35
N SER A 505 24.73 10.43 -15.45
CA SER A 505 24.46 9.17 -16.16
C SER A 505 25.31 8.02 -15.66
N ASN A 506 24.75 6.83 -15.80
CA ASN A 506 25.39 5.57 -15.51
C ASN A 506 26.22 5.06 -16.68
N ALA A 507 27.47 4.65 -16.42
CA ALA A 507 28.32 3.87 -17.32
C ALA A 507 28.38 2.43 -16.81
N MET A 508 27.45 1.57 -17.31
CA MET A 508 27.18 0.24 -16.77
C MET A 508 28.39 -0.69 -16.82
N TYR A 509 29.16 -0.65 -17.90
CA TYR A 509 30.30 -1.56 -18.11
C TYR A 509 31.56 -1.12 -17.38
N GLU A 510 31.67 0.18 -17.04
CA GLU A 510 32.74 0.71 -16.20
C GLU A 510 32.44 0.64 -14.70
N ASN A 511 31.20 0.34 -14.32
CA ASN A 511 30.73 0.45 -12.95
C ASN A 511 30.94 1.86 -12.38
N LYS A 512 30.49 2.88 -13.09
CA LYS A 512 30.63 4.27 -12.70
C LYS A 512 29.33 5.04 -12.86
N ILE A 513 29.22 6.09 -12.07
CA ILE A 513 28.26 7.16 -12.24
C ILE A 513 29.07 8.39 -12.62
N TYR A 514 28.70 9.03 -13.72
CA TYR A 514 29.30 10.27 -14.17
C TYR A 514 28.36 11.44 -13.92
N TRP A 515 28.97 12.57 -13.62
CA TRP A 515 28.39 13.90 -13.65
C TRP A 515 29.06 14.70 -14.76
N PHE A 516 28.25 15.28 -15.64
CA PHE A 516 28.66 16.15 -16.73
C PHE A 516 28.18 17.55 -16.36
N GLU A 517 29.13 18.33 -15.78
CA GLU A 517 28.93 19.70 -15.34
C GLU A 517 28.80 20.62 -16.56
N ASN A 518 27.69 21.34 -16.63
CA ASN A 518 27.38 22.34 -17.64
C ASN A 518 28.19 23.65 -17.32
N ASN A 519 28.52 24.42 -18.32
CA ASN A 519 29.26 25.68 -18.13
C ASN A 519 28.38 26.94 -18.29
N GLY A 520 27.05 26.79 -18.38
CA GLY A 520 26.07 27.85 -18.48
C GLY A 520 26.17 28.76 -19.70
N ALA A 521 26.78 28.28 -20.77
CA ALA A 521 26.79 29.01 -22.01
C ALA A 521 25.57 28.66 -22.87
N SER A 522 25.09 29.59 -23.68
CA SER A 522 24.02 29.34 -24.68
C SER A 522 24.39 28.31 -25.77
N ASP A 523 25.60 27.81 -25.78
CA ASP A 523 26.11 26.66 -26.55
C ASP A 523 26.90 25.82 -25.51
N PRO A 524 26.20 24.96 -24.74
CA PRO A 524 26.72 24.29 -23.57
C PRO A 524 27.95 23.42 -23.87
N SER A 525 28.94 23.47 -22.99
CA SER A 525 30.06 22.52 -22.98
C SER A 525 30.18 21.88 -21.60
N PHE A 526 30.49 20.61 -21.58
CA PHE A 526 30.42 19.79 -20.38
C PHE A 526 31.79 19.35 -19.88
N SER A 527 32.02 19.52 -18.58
CA SER A 527 33.16 18.92 -17.86
C SER A 527 32.76 17.55 -17.33
N THR A 528 33.55 16.50 -17.59
CA THR A 528 33.22 15.14 -17.12
C THR A 528 33.84 14.90 -15.75
N ASN A 529 33.00 14.70 -14.76
CA ASN A 529 33.36 14.34 -13.40
C ASN A 529 32.90 12.91 -13.06
N THR A 530 33.65 12.17 -12.26
CA THR A 530 33.21 10.88 -11.74
C THR A 530 32.55 11.12 -10.40
N LEU A 531 31.22 10.98 -10.34
CA LEU A 531 30.45 11.07 -9.11
C LEU A 531 30.77 9.88 -8.20
N ALA A 532 30.71 8.66 -8.73
CA ALA A 532 31.01 7.45 -7.98
C ALA A 532 31.61 6.34 -8.85
N SER A 533 32.42 5.47 -8.19
CA SER A 533 32.82 4.18 -8.72
C SER A 533 32.13 3.09 -7.92
N THR A 534 31.28 2.31 -8.59
CA THR A 534 30.41 1.33 -7.96
C THR A 534 31.03 -0.06 -7.93
N THR A 535 30.52 -0.94 -7.08
CA THR A 535 31.01 -2.34 -6.97
C THR A 535 30.31 -3.31 -7.92
N ALA A 536 29.25 -2.85 -8.58
CA ALA A 536 28.46 -3.59 -9.56
C ALA A 536 27.87 -2.60 -10.58
N ALA A 537 27.36 -3.09 -11.69
CA ALA A 537 26.76 -2.26 -12.71
C ALA A 537 25.62 -1.39 -12.14
N PRO A 538 25.69 -0.06 -12.27
CA PRO A 538 24.62 0.83 -11.84
C PRO A 538 23.38 0.66 -12.72
N GLY A 539 22.19 0.76 -12.11
CA GLY A 539 20.89 0.64 -12.75
C GLY A 539 20.16 1.98 -12.88
N GLY A 540 18.94 2.09 -12.34
CA GLY A 540 18.20 3.36 -12.34
C GLY A 540 18.97 4.48 -11.62
N ILE A 541 18.80 5.72 -12.07
CA ILE A 541 19.40 6.91 -11.47
C ILE A 541 18.34 8.00 -11.31
N HIS A 542 18.37 8.72 -10.20
CA HIS A 542 17.49 9.85 -9.91
C HIS A 542 18.22 10.85 -9.04
N ALA A 543 17.81 12.12 -9.06
CA ALA A 543 18.39 13.15 -8.24
C ALA A 543 17.30 13.96 -7.54
N VAL A 544 17.47 14.16 -6.23
CA VAL A 544 16.55 14.89 -5.36
C VAL A 544 17.28 15.21 -4.04
N ASP A 545 16.89 16.27 -3.36
CA ASP A 545 17.31 16.56 -1.98
C ASP A 545 16.67 15.52 -1.05
N VAL A 546 17.47 14.54 -0.58
CA VAL A 546 16.99 13.40 0.22
C VAL A 546 16.94 13.73 1.72
N ASP A 547 17.86 14.57 2.22
CA ASP A 547 17.97 14.87 3.65
C ASP A 547 17.48 16.26 4.04
N GLY A 548 16.95 17.02 3.07
CA GLY A 548 16.35 18.32 3.29
C GLY A 548 17.37 19.44 3.60
N ASP A 549 18.65 19.28 3.23
CA ASP A 549 19.68 20.27 3.48
C ASP A 549 19.79 21.36 2.38
N GLY A 550 19.06 21.18 1.29
CA GLY A 550 18.95 22.10 0.16
C GLY A 550 19.89 21.77 -1.00
N ASP A 551 20.69 20.73 -0.89
CA ASP A 551 21.61 20.27 -1.93
C ASP A 551 21.04 19.03 -2.63
N ILE A 552 21.16 18.95 -3.95
CA ILE A 552 20.63 17.83 -4.71
C ILE A 552 21.52 16.60 -4.58
N ASP A 553 20.98 15.51 -4.05
CA ASP A 553 21.62 14.22 -3.90
C ASP A 553 21.37 13.30 -5.08
N VAL A 554 22.08 12.17 -5.15
CA VAL A 554 21.91 11.18 -6.22
C VAL A 554 21.58 9.81 -5.66
N LEU A 555 20.45 9.27 -6.12
CA LEU A 555 20.00 7.90 -5.85
C LEU A 555 20.38 6.96 -7.00
N ASN A 556 20.87 5.78 -6.68
CA ASN A 556 21.22 4.79 -7.70
C ASN A 556 20.92 3.37 -7.25
N THR A 557 20.41 2.56 -8.16
CA THR A 557 20.17 1.13 -7.94
C THR A 557 21.33 0.29 -8.49
N MET A 558 21.66 -0.82 -7.84
CA MET A 558 22.67 -1.79 -8.27
C MET A 558 22.10 -3.20 -8.23
N GLY A 559 21.35 -3.58 -9.26
CA GLY A 559 20.62 -4.85 -9.28
C GLY A 559 21.48 -6.11 -9.11
N ALA A 560 22.76 -6.08 -9.52
CA ALA A 560 23.69 -7.20 -9.34
C ALA A 560 24.30 -7.27 -7.93
N ALA A 561 24.13 -6.24 -7.12
CA ALA A 561 24.62 -6.14 -5.74
C ALA A 561 23.51 -6.07 -4.71
N ASP A 562 22.24 -6.14 -5.15
CA ASP A 562 21.02 -6.05 -4.33
C ASP A 562 21.05 -4.81 -3.42
N LYS A 563 21.33 -3.61 -4.02
CA LYS A 563 21.48 -2.35 -3.28
C LYS A 563 20.76 -1.21 -3.97
N ILE A 564 20.24 -0.33 -3.13
CA ILE A 564 19.96 1.06 -3.45
C ILE A 564 20.99 1.88 -2.65
N ILE A 565 21.60 2.87 -3.27
CA ILE A 565 22.61 3.72 -2.64
C ILE A 565 22.21 5.18 -2.85
N TRP A 566 22.27 5.92 -1.81
CA TRP A 566 22.18 7.36 -1.77
C TRP A 566 23.58 7.95 -1.71
N TYR A 567 23.88 8.88 -2.60
CA TYR A 567 25.13 9.65 -2.64
C TYR A 567 24.80 11.07 -2.18
N GLU A 568 25.05 11.33 -0.90
CA GLU A 568 24.88 12.62 -0.24
C GLU A 568 25.83 13.66 -0.86
N ASN A 569 25.27 14.76 -1.33
CA ASN A 569 25.97 15.94 -1.81
C ASN A 569 26.43 16.77 -0.59
N ASN A 570 27.54 17.45 -0.69
CA ASN A 570 28.06 18.28 0.41
C ASN A 570 27.87 19.80 0.21
N GLY A 571 27.08 20.20 -0.77
CA GLY A 571 26.69 21.57 -1.06
C GLY A 571 27.82 22.52 -1.41
N ALA A 572 28.94 22.01 -1.88
CA ALA A 572 30.05 22.84 -2.34
C ALA A 572 29.88 23.14 -3.84
N ALA A 573 30.33 24.30 -4.32
CA ALA A 573 30.40 24.67 -5.74
C ALA A 573 31.26 23.72 -6.62
N ASP A 574 31.97 22.78 -6.02
CA ASP A 574 32.64 21.64 -6.64
C ASP A 574 32.28 20.45 -5.75
N PRO A 575 31.08 19.85 -5.95
CA PRO A 575 30.49 18.93 -5.01
C PRO A 575 31.26 17.62 -4.87
N SER A 576 31.25 17.07 -3.66
CA SER A 576 31.75 15.74 -3.36
C SER A 576 30.63 14.88 -2.74
N PHE A 577 30.59 13.65 -3.15
CA PHE A 577 29.48 12.73 -2.83
C PHE A 577 29.93 11.65 -1.84
N THR A 578 29.13 11.44 -0.79
CA THR A 578 29.33 10.39 0.22
C THR A 578 28.28 9.30 0.02
N ALA A 579 28.70 8.05 -0.15
CA ALA A 579 27.77 6.93 -0.30
C ALA A 579 27.20 6.49 1.06
N ASN A 580 25.88 6.45 1.20
CA ASN A 580 25.13 6.03 2.38
C ASN A 580 24.29 4.78 2.09
#